data_94f8b97daad8a0ce8f7ab5e93f9dec1d
#
_entry.id   94f8b97daad8a0ce8f7ab5e93f9dec1d
#
_cell.length_a   1.000
_cell.length_b   1.000
_cell.length_c   1.000
_cell.angle_alpha   90.00
_cell.angle_beta   90.00
_cell.angle_gamma   90.00
#
_symmetry.space_group_name_H-M   'P 1'
#
loop_
_entity.id
_entity.type
_entity.pdbx_description
1 polymer ?
#
loop_
_entity_poly.entity_id
_entity_poly.type
_entity_poly.pdbx_seq_one_letter_code
_entity_poly.pdbx_strand_id
1 'polypeptide(L)'
;MAITDKLAAIADAIRANTGETDKMTLDQMPAKIYTPPYIAVEAQLQDYRIGEQSSWTYPPQKGMAFSGWFKDAALTVPCGISDTSGTAWAKFVKVTDLLQFRGASMSKSKNTPAGNTGLRFSYNVAAPKMSKFIGMGIYGRFANKVNDHTFSLNAASLRTDGYADSNLVLNSMPVKYYKTPYIVKYFMKYTTVDGTTLEIVEDEYHEATMVGIADSVLANPMATDADKTYAMAIKEAAL
;
A
#
# COMPACT_ATOMS: atom_id res chain seq x y z
N MET A 1 12.61 -24.83 -25.11
CA MET A 1 13.20 -23.48 -25.07
C MET A 1 14.49 -23.56 -24.28
N ALA A 2 15.63 -23.26 -24.90
CA ALA A 2 16.93 -23.33 -24.25
C ALA A 2 17.04 -22.25 -23.14
N ILE A 3 17.95 -22.44 -22.20
CA ILE A 3 18.15 -21.47 -21.11
C ILE A 3 18.59 -20.09 -21.66
N THR A 4 19.36 -20.12 -22.77
CA THR A 4 19.78 -18.95 -23.51
C THR A 4 18.62 -18.14 -24.08
N ASP A 5 17.55 -18.81 -24.55
CA ASP A 5 16.38 -18.13 -25.10
C ASP A 5 15.60 -17.41 -24.00
N LYS A 6 15.52 -18.02 -22.79
CA LYS A 6 14.89 -17.39 -21.62
C LYS A 6 15.67 -16.17 -21.14
N LEU A 7 17.00 -16.26 -21.12
CA LEU A 7 17.86 -15.13 -20.73
C LEU A 7 17.79 -13.99 -21.74
N ALA A 8 17.74 -14.29 -23.03
CA ALA A 8 17.53 -13.30 -24.07
C ALA A 8 16.18 -12.60 -23.91
N ALA A 9 15.09 -13.35 -23.66
CA ALA A 9 13.76 -12.78 -23.42
C ALA A 9 13.72 -11.88 -22.18
N ILE A 10 14.42 -12.25 -21.11
CA ILE A 10 14.54 -11.41 -19.90
C ILE A 10 15.31 -10.11 -20.23
N ALA A 11 16.44 -10.21 -20.92
CA ALA A 11 17.21 -9.04 -21.32
C ALA A 11 16.41 -8.11 -22.24
N ASP A 12 15.61 -8.66 -23.16
CA ASP A 12 14.73 -7.88 -24.05
C ASP A 12 13.63 -7.18 -23.26
N ALA A 13 13.02 -7.87 -22.30
CA ALA A 13 12.01 -7.27 -21.40
C ALA A 13 12.59 -6.13 -20.55
N ILE A 14 13.82 -6.28 -20.05
CA ILE A 14 14.52 -5.23 -19.30
C ILE A 14 14.78 -4.03 -20.20
N ARG A 15 15.31 -4.25 -21.41
CA ARG A 15 15.55 -3.18 -22.39
C ARG A 15 14.28 -2.43 -22.75
N ALA A 16 13.19 -3.15 -22.99
CA ALA A 16 11.89 -2.56 -23.30
C ALA A 16 11.38 -1.65 -22.16
N ASN A 17 11.66 -2.02 -20.90
CA ASN A 17 11.22 -1.27 -19.73
C ASN A 17 12.17 -0.13 -19.33
N THR A 18 13.45 -0.22 -19.63
CA THR A 18 14.47 0.75 -19.19
C THR A 18 14.94 1.68 -20.29
N GLY A 19 14.61 1.42 -21.57
CA GLY A 19 15.14 2.13 -22.73
C GLY A 19 16.61 1.84 -23.04
N GLU A 20 17.22 0.88 -22.35
CA GLU A 20 18.61 0.47 -22.60
C GLU A 20 18.75 -0.21 -23.97
N THR A 21 19.81 0.12 -24.71
CA THR A 21 20.09 -0.45 -26.04
C THR A 21 21.25 -1.43 -26.03
N ASP A 22 22.09 -1.39 -25.01
CA ASP A 22 23.32 -2.16 -24.94
C ASP A 22 23.08 -3.62 -24.51
N LYS A 23 24.01 -4.50 -24.89
CA LYS A 23 24.03 -5.88 -24.40
C LYS A 23 24.30 -5.89 -22.90
N MET A 24 23.43 -6.57 -22.14
CA MET A 24 23.61 -6.75 -20.70
C MET A 24 24.20 -8.11 -20.39
N THR A 25 25.12 -8.15 -19.44
CA THR A 25 25.60 -9.40 -18.83
C THR A 25 24.64 -9.87 -17.74
N LEU A 26 24.71 -11.14 -17.36
CA LEU A 26 23.92 -11.70 -16.26
C LEU A 26 24.12 -10.93 -14.95
N ASP A 27 25.34 -10.46 -14.68
CA ASP A 27 25.66 -9.71 -13.46
C ASP A 27 25.08 -8.29 -13.45
N GLN A 28 24.78 -7.74 -14.63
CA GLN A 28 24.18 -6.41 -14.78
C GLN A 28 22.65 -6.45 -14.69
N MET A 29 22.03 -7.60 -15.01
CA MET A 29 20.57 -7.74 -15.04
C MET A 29 19.90 -7.44 -13.70
N PRO A 30 20.39 -7.91 -12.51
CA PRO A 30 19.75 -7.61 -11.23
C PRO A 30 19.68 -6.12 -10.93
N ALA A 31 20.72 -5.35 -11.26
CA ALA A 31 20.74 -3.90 -11.05
C ALA A 31 19.76 -3.16 -11.99
N LYS A 32 19.48 -3.73 -13.15
CA LYS A 32 18.55 -3.16 -14.15
C LYS A 32 17.10 -3.62 -13.94
N ILE A 33 16.90 -4.74 -13.24
CA ILE A 33 15.56 -5.20 -12.81
C ILE A 33 15.04 -4.32 -11.64
N TYR A 34 15.96 -3.67 -10.93
CA TYR A 34 15.56 -2.72 -9.90
C TYR A 34 14.83 -1.54 -10.55
N THR A 35 13.52 -1.63 -10.59
CA THR A 35 12.68 -0.53 -11.04
C THR A 35 12.89 0.65 -10.12
N PRO A 36 13.24 1.84 -10.66
CA PRO A 36 13.27 3.05 -9.86
C PRO A 36 11.89 3.24 -9.19
N PRO A 37 11.78 3.97 -8.08
CA PRO A 37 10.50 4.21 -7.39
C PRO A 37 9.45 4.88 -8.29
N TYR A 38 9.87 5.36 -9.46
CA TYR A 38 9.01 5.95 -10.47
C TYR A 38 9.28 5.31 -11.84
N ILE A 39 8.20 4.93 -12.52
CA ILE A 39 8.23 4.45 -13.90
C ILE A 39 7.57 5.52 -14.77
N ALA A 40 8.23 5.92 -15.85
CA ALA A 40 7.66 6.77 -16.86
C ALA A 40 7.19 5.90 -18.04
N VAL A 41 5.96 6.06 -18.45
CA VAL A 41 5.39 5.40 -19.64
C VAL A 41 4.88 6.47 -20.58
N GLU A 42 5.33 6.45 -21.82
CA GLU A 42 4.79 7.31 -22.85
C GLU A 42 3.36 6.90 -23.19
N ALA A 43 2.47 7.86 -23.29
CA ALA A 43 1.09 7.64 -23.68
C ALA A 43 0.73 8.50 -24.88
N GLN A 44 -0.15 7.98 -25.73
CA GLN A 44 -0.71 8.74 -26.84
C GLN A 44 -2.05 9.34 -26.41
N LEU A 45 -2.19 10.62 -26.64
CA LEU A 45 -3.47 11.30 -26.49
C LEU A 45 -4.41 10.82 -27.59
N GLN A 46 -5.55 10.27 -27.20
CA GLN A 46 -6.69 10.04 -28.08
C GLN A 46 -7.60 11.27 -27.98
N ASP A 47 -8.60 11.40 -28.84
CA ASP A 47 -9.45 12.60 -28.89
C ASP A 47 -9.93 13.08 -27.52
N TYR A 48 -9.66 14.33 -27.22
CA TYR A 48 -10.09 14.98 -25.98
C TYR A 48 -11.17 16.04 -26.29
N ARG A 49 -12.26 16.00 -25.54
CA ARG A 49 -13.31 17.03 -25.58
C ARG A 49 -13.39 17.74 -24.24
N ILE A 50 -13.65 19.04 -24.28
CA ILE A 50 -13.81 19.86 -23.07
C ILE A 50 -14.93 19.26 -22.21
N GLY A 51 -14.62 18.89 -20.97
CA GLY A 51 -15.56 18.28 -20.00
C GLY A 51 -15.60 16.75 -19.99
N GLU A 52 -14.86 16.07 -20.87
CA GLU A 52 -14.70 14.62 -20.84
C GLU A 52 -13.35 14.23 -20.21
N GLN A 53 -13.30 13.04 -19.59
CA GLN A 53 -12.04 12.50 -19.08
C GLN A 53 -11.04 12.34 -20.22
N SER A 54 -9.76 12.61 -19.95
CA SER A 54 -8.66 12.32 -20.85
C SER A 54 -8.71 10.87 -21.33
N SER A 55 -8.55 10.67 -22.63
CA SER A 55 -8.46 9.36 -23.25
C SER A 55 -7.04 8.78 -23.23
N TRP A 56 -6.10 9.39 -22.53
CA TRP A 56 -4.77 8.81 -22.33
C TRP A 56 -4.88 7.50 -21.56
N THR A 57 -4.22 6.48 -22.07
CA THR A 57 -4.19 5.15 -21.46
C THR A 57 -2.77 4.76 -21.07
N TYR A 58 -2.65 3.95 -20.05
CA TYR A 58 -1.40 3.36 -19.63
C TYR A 58 -1.61 1.89 -19.27
N PRO A 59 -0.59 1.03 -19.45
CA PRO A 59 -0.70 -0.36 -19.01
C PRO A 59 -0.71 -0.41 -17.47
N PRO A 60 -1.58 -1.24 -16.87
CA PRO A 60 -1.57 -1.46 -15.43
C PRO A 60 -0.20 -1.93 -14.95
N GLN A 61 0.28 -1.34 -13.86
CA GLN A 61 1.55 -1.66 -13.22
C GLN A 61 1.28 -2.30 -11.86
N LYS A 62 1.54 -3.62 -11.74
CA LYS A 62 1.34 -4.34 -10.47
C LYS A 62 2.19 -3.72 -9.36
N GLY A 63 1.59 -3.48 -8.18
CA GLY A 63 2.26 -2.88 -7.03
C GLY A 63 2.63 -1.40 -7.21
N MET A 64 2.13 -0.77 -8.28
CA MET A 64 2.38 0.64 -8.59
C MET A 64 1.09 1.44 -8.58
N ALA A 65 1.16 2.65 -8.04
CA ALA A 65 0.07 3.62 -8.03
C ALA A 65 0.33 4.68 -9.10
N PHE A 66 -0.65 4.95 -9.94
CA PHE A 66 -0.57 6.03 -10.93
C PHE A 66 -0.56 7.39 -10.23
N SER A 67 0.43 8.22 -10.51
CA SER A 67 0.63 9.52 -9.87
C SER A 67 0.15 10.70 -10.72
N GLY A 68 -0.05 10.51 -12.02
CA GLY A 68 -0.51 11.53 -12.96
C GLY A 68 0.22 11.49 -14.29
N TRP A 69 -0.25 12.33 -15.20
CA TRP A 69 0.35 12.57 -16.51
C TRP A 69 1.31 13.76 -16.48
N PHE A 70 2.38 13.67 -17.26
CA PHE A 70 3.42 14.70 -17.35
C PHE A 70 3.73 15.04 -18.80
N LYS A 71 4.11 16.28 -19.05
CA LYS A 71 4.45 16.83 -20.40
C LYS A 71 5.86 16.46 -20.84
N ASP A 72 6.69 15.99 -19.93
CA ASP A 72 8.11 15.74 -20.15
C ASP A 72 8.53 14.36 -19.62
N ALA A 73 9.46 13.72 -20.31
CA ALA A 73 10.00 12.43 -19.91
C ALA A 73 10.73 12.46 -18.54
N ALA A 74 11.16 13.62 -18.08
CA ALA A 74 11.74 13.80 -16.74
C ALA A 74 10.70 13.80 -15.61
N LEU A 75 9.40 13.78 -15.94
CA LEU A 75 8.28 13.76 -15.00
C LEU A 75 8.28 14.95 -14.03
N THR A 76 8.62 16.14 -14.56
CA THR A 76 8.74 17.39 -13.77
C THR A 76 7.58 18.35 -13.99
N VAL A 77 6.99 18.36 -15.19
CA VAL A 77 5.91 19.25 -15.57
C VAL A 77 4.61 18.48 -15.70
N PRO A 78 3.69 18.59 -14.73
CA PRO A 78 2.43 17.83 -14.77
C PRO A 78 1.52 18.32 -15.90
N CYS A 79 0.76 17.43 -16.50
CA CYS A 79 -0.38 17.78 -17.33
C CYS A 79 -1.52 18.25 -16.46
N GLY A 80 -2.19 19.32 -16.87
CA GLY A 80 -3.43 19.78 -16.28
C GLY A 80 -4.65 19.25 -17.05
N ILE A 81 -5.83 19.50 -16.50
CA ILE A 81 -7.11 19.08 -17.09
C ILE A 81 -7.36 19.71 -18.47
N SER A 82 -6.69 20.83 -18.77
CA SER A 82 -6.78 21.54 -20.05
C SER A 82 -5.79 21.05 -21.12
N ASP A 83 -4.92 20.12 -20.80
CA ASP A 83 -3.98 19.55 -21.77
C ASP A 83 -4.71 18.55 -22.64
N THR A 84 -4.85 18.85 -23.94
CA THR A 84 -5.77 18.17 -24.85
C THR A 84 -5.11 17.50 -26.04
N SER A 85 -3.79 17.65 -26.22
CA SER A 85 -3.09 17.10 -27.37
C SER A 85 -1.61 16.83 -27.07
N GLY A 86 -1.03 15.92 -27.82
CA GLY A 86 0.39 15.61 -27.79
C GLY A 86 0.72 14.29 -27.06
N THR A 87 1.97 14.13 -26.73
CA THR A 87 2.50 13.00 -25.97
C THR A 87 2.57 13.35 -24.50
N ALA A 88 2.17 12.41 -23.66
CA ALA A 88 2.30 12.52 -22.21
C ALA A 88 2.95 11.28 -21.62
N TRP A 89 3.58 11.45 -20.47
CA TRP A 89 4.25 10.38 -19.72
C TRP A 89 3.49 10.08 -18.44
N ALA A 90 3.15 8.82 -18.24
CA ALA A 90 2.50 8.33 -17.04
C ALA A 90 3.54 8.13 -15.92
N LYS A 91 3.33 8.77 -14.77
CA LYS A 91 4.16 8.60 -13.58
C LYS A 91 3.55 7.60 -12.63
N PHE A 92 4.37 6.66 -12.15
CA PHE A 92 3.98 5.67 -11.15
C PHE A 92 4.87 5.75 -9.91
N VAL A 93 4.31 5.41 -8.76
CA VAL A 93 5.02 5.25 -7.49
C VAL A 93 4.69 3.89 -6.90
N LYS A 94 5.58 3.29 -6.13
CA LYS A 94 5.29 2.01 -5.46
C LYS A 94 4.18 2.18 -4.44
N VAL A 95 3.24 1.26 -4.42
CA VAL A 95 2.16 1.22 -3.42
C VAL A 95 2.75 1.12 -2.01
N THR A 96 3.82 0.34 -1.83
CA THR A 96 4.54 0.19 -0.55
C THR A 96 5.17 1.48 -0.02
N ASP A 97 5.45 2.46 -0.90
CA ASP A 97 5.93 3.78 -0.48
C ASP A 97 4.78 4.66 0.02
N LEU A 98 3.56 4.36 -0.38
CA LEU A 98 2.36 5.13 -0.04
C LEU A 98 1.59 4.51 1.13
N LEU A 99 1.52 3.19 1.19
CA LEU A 99 0.82 2.43 2.21
C LEU A 99 1.85 1.58 2.98
N GLN A 100 2.20 2.01 4.19
CA GLN A 100 3.23 1.37 5.00
C GLN A 100 2.62 0.75 6.25
N PHE A 101 2.52 -0.57 6.27
CA PHE A 101 2.13 -1.29 7.48
C PHE A 101 3.17 -1.13 8.57
N ARG A 102 2.76 -0.64 9.75
CA ARG A 102 3.63 -0.38 10.90
C ARG A 102 3.54 -1.47 11.96
N GLY A 103 2.64 -2.43 11.75
CA GLY A 103 2.48 -3.55 12.66
C GLY A 103 1.10 -3.60 13.33
N ALA A 104 0.92 -4.68 14.07
CA ALA A 104 -0.24 -4.89 14.89
C ALA A 104 0.11 -4.82 16.38
N SER A 105 -0.83 -4.36 17.20
CA SER A 105 -0.68 -4.24 18.65
C SER A 105 -1.99 -4.52 19.36
N MET A 106 -1.93 -4.69 20.67
CA MET A 106 -3.13 -4.75 21.50
C MET A 106 -3.67 -3.34 21.77
N SER A 107 -4.97 -3.16 21.58
CA SER A 107 -5.68 -1.98 22.08
C SER A 107 -6.16 -2.28 23.50
N LYS A 108 -5.44 -1.74 24.48
CA LYS A 108 -5.75 -1.95 25.89
C LYS A 108 -6.99 -1.18 26.30
N SER A 109 -7.93 -1.84 27.02
CA SER A 109 -8.97 -1.14 27.76
C SER A 109 -8.46 -0.75 29.15
N LYS A 110 -8.91 0.38 29.65
CA LYS A 110 -8.51 0.86 30.99
C LYS A 110 -9.00 -0.03 32.13
N ASN A 111 -10.01 -0.88 31.93
CA ASN A 111 -10.78 -1.44 33.04
C ASN A 111 -10.65 -2.96 33.22
N THR A 112 -10.32 -3.76 32.22
CA THR A 112 -10.09 -5.22 32.40
C THR A 112 -9.36 -5.82 31.20
N PRO A 113 -8.41 -6.77 31.40
CA PRO A 113 -7.77 -7.49 30.29
C PRO A 113 -8.75 -8.37 29.52
N ALA A 114 -9.67 -9.03 30.21
CA ALA A 114 -10.61 -9.95 29.58
C ALA A 114 -11.90 -9.23 29.16
N GLY A 115 -12.20 -9.24 27.86
CA GLY A 115 -13.49 -8.78 27.31
C GLY A 115 -13.51 -7.39 26.66
N ASN A 116 -12.51 -6.53 26.92
CA ASN A 116 -12.42 -5.19 26.32
C ASN A 116 -11.10 -4.95 25.57
N THR A 117 -10.34 -6.00 25.33
CA THR A 117 -9.10 -5.92 24.57
C THR A 117 -9.41 -6.05 23.08
N GLY A 118 -8.73 -5.27 22.27
CA GLY A 118 -8.88 -5.29 20.82
C GLY A 118 -7.55 -5.38 20.09
N LEU A 119 -7.63 -5.65 18.80
CA LEU A 119 -6.51 -5.55 17.88
C LEU A 119 -6.43 -4.14 17.31
N ARG A 120 -5.21 -3.62 17.22
CA ARG A 120 -4.90 -2.40 16.47
C ARG A 120 -3.96 -2.73 15.35
N PHE A 121 -4.30 -2.33 14.14
CA PHE A 121 -3.43 -2.35 12.97
C PHE A 121 -3.06 -0.92 12.63
N SER A 122 -1.76 -0.64 12.53
CA SER A 122 -1.23 0.70 12.35
C SER A 122 -0.56 0.85 10.99
N TYR A 123 -0.83 1.97 10.33
CA TYR A 123 -0.28 2.31 9.01
C TYR A 123 0.21 3.75 8.96
N ASN A 124 1.25 3.99 8.16
CA ASN A 124 1.56 5.30 7.62
C ASN A 124 1.04 5.36 6.18
N VAL A 125 0.36 6.45 5.85
CA VAL A 125 -0.29 6.63 4.56
C VAL A 125 0.12 7.96 3.94
N ALA A 126 0.51 7.94 2.67
CA ALA A 126 0.80 9.14 1.89
C ALA A 126 0.10 9.07 0.53
N ALA A 127 -0.39 10.20 0.03
CA ALA A 127 -0.84 10.30 -1.34
C ALA A 127 0.36 10.45 -2.30
N PRO A 128 0.24 10.02 -3.57
CA PRO A 128 1.24 10.34 -4.58
C PRO A 128 1.48 11.85 -4.63
N LYS A 129 2.75 12.25 -4.82
CA LYS A 129 3.12 13.66 -4.87
C LYS A 129 2.27 14.41 -5.91
N MET A 130 1.77 15.58 -5.53
CA MET A 130 0.87 16.43 -6.32
C MET A 130 -0.56 15.91 -6.47
N SER A 131 -0.90 14.76 -5.92
CA SER A 131 -2.27 14.25 -5.86
C SER A 131 -3.00 14.77 -4.62
N LYS A 132 -4.32 14.90 -4.72
CA LYS A 132 -5.18 15.27 -3.59
C LYS A 132 -5.69 14.00 -2.91
N PHE A 133 -5.35 13.82 -1.66
CA PHE A 133 -5.91 12.77 -0.82
C PHE A 133 -7.43 12.96 -0.62
N ILE A 134 -8.21 11.89 -0.80
CA ILE A 134 -9.68 11.91 -0.65
C ILE A 134 -10.11 11.14 0.59
N GLY A 135 -9.59 9.94 0.77
CA GLY A 135 -9.99 9.06 1.85
C GLY A 135 -9.17 7.79 1.91
N MET A 136 -9.38 7.03 2.97
CA MET A 136 -8.70 5.78 3.22
C MET A 136 -9.57 4.82 4.00
N GLY A 137 -9.18 3.55 4.01
CA GLY A 137 -9.87 2.54 4.79
C GLY A 137 -9.12 1.22 4.81
N ILE A 138 -9.75 0.25 5.42
CA ILE A 138 -9.23 -1.10 5.57
C ILE A 138 -10.30 -2.10 5.16
N TYR A 139 -9.93 -3.06 4.34
CA TYR A 139 -10.64 -4.31 4.17
C TYR A 139 -10.14 -5.29 5.21
N GLY A 140 -11.05 -5.87 6.01
CA GLY A 140 -10.64 -6.77 7.07
C GLY A 140 -11.67 -7.83 7.40
N ARG A 141 -11.20 -9.01 7.80
CA ARG A 141 -12.02 -10.16 8.20
C ARG A 141 -11.25 -11.12 9.10
N PHE A 142 -11.97 -11.97 9.80
CA PHE A 142 -11.33 -13.17 10.36
C PHE A 142 -10.89 -14.10 9.24
N ALA A 143 -9.73 -14.73 9.37
CA ALA A 143 -9.17 -15.61 8.34
C ALA A 143 -10.08 -16.78 7.95
N ASN A 144 -10.97 -17.21 8.85
CA ASN A 144 -11.98 -18.25 8.60
C ASN A 144 -13.26 -17.73 7.94
N LYS A 145 -13.32 -16.46 7.53
CA LYS A 145 -14.42 -15.84 6.78
C LYS A 145 -13.97 -15.51 5.36
N VAL A 146 -14.91 -15.48 4.43
CA VAL A 146 -14.61 -15.21 3.01
C VAL A 146 -14.84 -13.75 2.62
N ASN A 147 -15.73 -13.04 3.31
CA ASN A 147 -16.10 -11.67 2.95
C ASN A 147 -15.39 -10.67 3.86
N ASP A 148 -14.73 -9.69 3.26
CA ASP A 148 -14.18 -8.54 3.96
C ASP A 148 -15.28 -7.59 4.45
N HIS A 149 -15.04 -6.99 5.61
CA HIS A 149 -15.74 -5.79 6.06
C HIS A 149 -14.91 -4.58 5.66
N THR A 150 -15.58 -3.53 5.19
CA THR A 150 -14.95 -2.26 4.85
C THR A 150 -15.05 -1.30 6.03
N PHE A 151 -13.90 -0.81 6.49
CA PHE A 151 -13.80 0.21 7.53
C PHE A 151 -13.28 1.49 6.88
N SER A 152 -14.14 2.49 6.75
CA SER A 152 -13.69 3.83 6.35
C SER A 152 -12.98 4.49 7.54
N LEU A 153 -11.81 5.05 7.29
CA LEU A 153 -11.03 5.76 8.30
C LEU A 153 -11.04 7.25 7.98
N ASN A 154 -11.10 8.07 9.03
CA ASN A 154 -10.99 9.51 8.84
C ASN A 154 -9.58 9.85 8.37
N ALA A 155 -9.50 10.77 7.40
CA ALA A 155 -8.24 11.35 7.00
C ALA A 155 -7.64 12.11 8.18
N ALA A 156 -6.58 11.60 8.76
CA ALA A 156 -5.75 12.42 9.62
C ALA A 156 -5.03 13.47 8.76
N SER A 157 -4.73 14.63 9.33
CA SER A 157 -3.89 15.60 8.66
C SER A 157 -2.52 14.99 8.36
N LEU A 158 -1.99 15.22 7.15
CA LEU A 158 -0.64 14.80 6.82
C LEU A 158 0.36 15.48 7.77
N ARG A 159 1.30 14.71 8.27
CA ARG A 159 2.43 15.23 9.03
C ARG A 159 3.40 15.99 8.12
N THR A 160 4.39 16.65 8.69
CA THR A 160 5.43 17.39 7.95
C THR A 160 6.26 16.50 7.02
N ASP A 161 6.33 15.20 7.30
CA ASP A 161 6.98 14.19 6.43
C ASP A 161 6.10 13.71 5.26
N GLY A 162 4.89 14.25 5.13
CA GLY A 162 3.96 13.89 4.06
C GLY A 162 3.12 12.64 4.32
N TYR A 163 3.25 12.01 5.48
CA TYR A 163 2.48 10.84 5.88
C TYR A 163 1.39 11.18 6.90
N ALA A 164 0.33 10.41 6.89
CA ALA A 164 -0.67 10.38 7.96
C ALA A 164 -0.59 9.03 8.69
N ASP A 165 -0.69 9.07 10.02
CA ASP A 165 -0.87 7.87 10.81
C ASP A 165 -2.33 7.44 10.74
N SER A 166 -2.56 6.16 10.50
CA SER A 166 -3.88 5.59 10.46
C SER A 166 -3.94 4.28 11.22
N ASN A 167 -5.02 4.07 11.96
CA ASN A 167 -5.19 2.89 12.79
C ASN A 167 -6.61 2.33 12.63
N LEU A 168 -6.70 1.02 12.36
CA LEU A 168 -7.92 0.27 12.64
C LEU A 168 -7.83 -0.28 14.05
N VAL A 169 -8.85 -0.04 14.87
CA VAL A 169 -8.98 -0.62 16.20
C VAL A 169 -10.25 -1.46 16.26
N LEU A 170 -10.07 -2.77 16.39
CA LEU A 170 -11.14 -3.71 16.66
C LEU A 170 -11.33 -3.77 18.18
N ASN A 171 -12.28 -3.02 18.70
CA ASN A 171 -12.55 -2.98 20.12
C ASN A 171 -13.29 -4.23 20.60
N SER A 172 -13.08 -4.61 21.86
CA SER A 172 -13.86 -5.64 22.55
C SER A 172 -13.94 -6.97 21.82
N MET A 173 -12.78 -7.49 21.38
CA MET A 173 -12.73 -8.77 20.70
C MET A 173 -13.14 -9.91 21.64
N PRO A 174 -14.14 -10.74 21.30
CA PRO A 174 -14.52 -11.87 22.13
C PRO A 174 -13.39 -12.89 22.29
N VAL A 175 -13.20 -13.41 23.49
CA VAL A 175 -12.11 -14.34 23.86
C VAL A 175 -12.02 -15.54 22.91
N LYS A 176 -13.15 -16.07 22.46
CA LYS A 176 -13.21 -17.20 21.50
C LYS A 176 -12.48 -16.92 20.18
N TYR A 177 -12.16 -15.66 19.86
CA TYR A 177 -11.43 -15.27 18.67
C TYR A 177 -9.96 -14.92 18.93
N TYR A 178 -9.45 -15.01 20.14
CA TYR A 178 -8.07 -14.63 20.49
C TYR A 178 -7.01 -15.42 19.72
N LYS A 179 -7.32 -16.69 19.34
CA LYS A 179 -6.45 -17.54 18.52
C LYS A 179 -6.73 -17.44 17.02
N THR A 180 -7.85 -16.81 16.63
CA THR A 180 -8.25 -16.71 15.22
C THR A 180 -7.57 -15.51 14.59
N PRO A 181 -6.80 -15.68 13.50
CA PRO A 181 -6.19 -14.55 12.81
C PRO A 181 -7.25 -13.58 12.29
N TYR A 182 -7.04 -12.30 12.51
CA TYR A 182 -7.72 -11.24 11.81
C TYR A 182 -6.78 -10.71 10.73
N ILE A 183 -7.25 -10.66 9.49
CA ILE A 183 -6.46 -10.25 8.34
C ILE A 183 -7.00 -8.93 7.80
N VAL A 184 -6.09 -8.06 7.40
CA VAL A 184 -6.41 -6.72 6.89
C VAL A 184 -5.57 -6.39 5.68
N LYS A 185 -6.12 -5.58 4.77
CA LYS A 185 -5.35 -4.83 3.80
C LYS A 185 -5.89 -3.41 3.67
N TYR A 186 -4.99 -2.49 3.42
CA TYR A 186 -5.28 -1.08 3.37
C TYR A 186 -5.68 -0.63 1.97
N PHE A 187 -6.54 0.38 1.89
CA PHE A 187 -6.81 1.08 0.65
C PHE A 187 -6.78 2.60 0.86
N MET A 188 -6.49 3.32 -0.21
CA MET A 188 -6.50 4.78 -0.23
C MET A 188 -7.13 5.27 -1.53
N LYS A 189 -7.89 6.37 -1.43
CA LYS A 189 -8.45 7.11 -2.57
C LYS A 189 -7.78 8.46 -2.70
N TYR A 190 -7.45 8.83 -3.91
CA TYR A 190 -6.85 10.12 -4.22
C TYR A 190 -7.27 10.60 -5.61
N THR A 191 -7.14 11.91 -5.85
CA THR A 191 -7.35 12.52 -7.16
C THR A 191 -6.01 13.01 -7.68
N THR A 192 -5.65 12.63 -8.88
CA THR A 192 -4.45 13.09 -9.60
C THR A 192 -4.62 14.53 -10.09
N VAL A 193 -3.54 15.14 -10.57
CA VAL A 193 -3.54 16.54 -11.04
C VAL A 193 -4.51 16.76 -12.19
N ASP A 194 -4.68 15.77 -13.05
CA ASP A 194 -5.63 15.78 -14.18
C ASP A 194 -7.10 15.54 -13.78
N GLY A 195 -7.38 15.41 -12.48
CA GLY A 195 -8.73 15.25 -11.95
C GLY A 195 -9.22 13.79 -11.87
N THR A 196 -8.42 12.80 -12.29
CA THR A 196 -8.79 11.39 -12.23
C THR A 196 -8.78 10.90 -10.77
N THR A 197 -9.90 10.32 -10.33
CA THR A 197 -9.99 9.71 -8.99
C THR A 197 -9.68 8.23 -9.07
N LEU A 198 -8.74 7.80 -8.23
CA LEU A 198 -8.22 6.43 -8.19
C LEU A 198 -8.29 5.86 -6.78
N GLU A 199 -8.38 4.54 -6.70
CA GLU A 199 -8.21 3.78 -5.48
C GLU A 199 -7.01 2.84 -5.65
N ILE A 200 -6.13 2.83 -4.68
CA ILE A 200 -5.07 1.84 -4.55
C ILE A 200 -5.34 0.97 -3.34
N VAL A 201 -5.04 -0.31 -3.47
CA VAL A 201 -5.21 -1.32 -2.43
C VAL A 201 -3.90 -2.09 -2.31
N GLU A 202 -3.52 -2.45 -1.10
CA GLU A 202 -2.37 -3.35 -0.89
C GLU A 202 -2.59 -4.69 -1.61
N ASP A 203 -1.53 -5.27 -2.15
CA ASP A 203 -1.58 -6.57 -2.81
C ASP A 203 -1.78 -7.71 -1.80
N GLU A 204 -1.19 -7.58 -0.61
CA GLU A 204 -1.15 -8.62 0.40
C GLU A 204 -1.95 -8.26 1.64
N TYR A 205 -2.45 -9.28 2.34
CA TYR A 205 -3.05 -9.12 3.64
C TYR A 205 -2.00 -9.20 4.75
N HIS A 206 -2.13 -8.35 5.74
CA HIS A 206 -1.43 -8.43 7.02
C HIS A 206 -2.31 -9.13 8.04
N GLU A 207 -1.73 -9.98 8.86
CA GLU A 207 -2.50 -10.74 9.84
C GLU A 207 -1.96 -10.56 11.27
N ALA A 208 -2.86 -10.72 12.23
CA ALA A 208 -2.50 -10.79 13.64
C ALA A 208 -3.54 -11.59 14.44
N THR A 209 -3.07 -12.21 15.52
CA THR A 209 -3.92 -12.79 16.56
C THR A 209 -3.64 -12.09 17.89
N MET A 210 -4.62 -12.08 18.79
CA MET A 210 -4.40 -11.57 20.15
C MET A 210 -3.30 -12.34 20.87
N VAL A 211 -3.28 -13.67 20.74
CA VAL A 211 -2.27 -14.54 21.36
C VAL A 211 -0.88 -14.28 20.75
N GLY A 212 -0.76 -14.15 19.43
CA GLY A 212 0.52 -13.89 18.78
C GLY A 212 1.12 -12.53 19.18
N ILE A 213 0.28 -11.50 19.36
CA ILE A 213 0.75 -10.21 19.88
C ILE A 213 1.17 -10.34 21.35
N ALA A 214 0.41 -11.09 22.16
CA ALA A 214 0.78 -11.34 23.55
C ALA A 214 2.13 -12.06 23.65
N ASP A 215 2.38 -13.06 22.81
CA ASP A 215 3.68 -13.74 22.73
C ASP A 215 4.81 -12.78 22.35
N SER A 216 4.59 -11.90 21.40
CA SER A 216 5.55 -10.86 20.99
C SER A 216 5.87 -9.88 22.13
N VAL A 217 4.86 -9.47 22.91
CA VAL A 217 5.04 -8.62 24.09
C VAL A 217 5.87 -9.33 25.17
N LEU A 218 5.59 -10.61 25.44
CA LEU A 218 6.32 -11.39 26.44
C LEU A 218 7.77 -11.62 26.05
N ALA A 219 8.03 -11.78 24.75
CA ALA A 219 9.38 -11.95 24.21
C ALA A 219 10.17 -10.61 24.14
N ASN A 220 9.50 -9.47 24.22
CA ASN A 220 10.16 -8.16 24.10
C ASN A 220 10.85 -7.78 25.43
N PRO A 221 12.19 -7.66 25.46
CA PRO A 221 12.91 -7.26 26.67
C PRO A 221 12.58 -5.84 27.12
N MET A 222 12.11 -4.98 26.22
CA MET A 222 11.75 -3.59 26.52
C MET A 222 10.29 -3.42 26.98
N ALA A 223 9.50 -4.49 26.96
CA ALA A 223 8.13 -4.43 27.44
C ALA A 223 8.09 -4.24 28.96
N THR A 224 7.22 -3.34 29.42
CA THR A 224 7.03 -3.10 30.88
C THR A 224 6.40 -4.31 31.56
N ASP A 225 6.57 -4.42 32.88
CA ASP A 225 5.90 -5.48 33.67
C ASP A 225 4.39 -5.43 33.55
N ALA A 226 3.83 -4.22 33.46
CA ALA A 226 2.39 -4.04 33.22
C ALA A 226 1.97 -4.59 31.83
N ASP A 227 2.78 -4.41 30.79
CA ASP A 227 2.51 -4.96 29.45
C ASP A 227 2.59 -6.49 29.47
N LYS A 228 3.60 -7.04 30.15
CA LYS A 228 3.79 -8.50 30.27
C LYS A 228 2.64 -9.14 31.09
N THR A 229 2.25 -8.51 32.19
CA THR A 229 1.10 -8.97 32.99
C THR A 229 -0.18 -8.99 32.16
N TYR A 230 -0.42 -7.95 31.36
CA TYR A 230 -1.55 -7.89 30.46
C TYR A 230 -1.51 -8.96 29.38
N ALA A 231 -0.34 -9.20 28.79
CA ALA A 231 -0.14 -10.25 27.78
C ALA A 231 -0.36 -11.66 28.36
N MET A 232 0.10 -11.91 29.60
CA MET A 232 -0.18 -13.18 30.29
C MET A 232 -1.67 -13.41 30.48
N ALA A 233 -2.42 -12.39 30.93
CA ALA A 233 -3.87 -12.49 31.11
C ALA A 233 -4.62 -12.78 29.79
N ILE A 234 -4.15 -12.26 28.64
CA ILE A 234 -4.69 -12.57 27.33
C ILE A 234 -4.47 -14.06 26.99
N LYS A 235 -3.28 -14.57 27.23
CA LYS A 235 -2.95 -15.98 26.96
C LYS A 235 -3.76 -16.92 27.86
N GLU A 236 -3.87 -16.61 29.13
CA GLU A 236 -4.67 -17.37 30.10
C GLU A 236 -6.15 -17.42 29.70
N ALA A 237 -6.73 -16.26 29.32
CA ALA A 237 -8.12 -16.21 28.85
C ALA A 237 -8.35 -17.01 27.57
N ALA A 238 -7.30 -17.27 26.78
CA ALA A 238 -7.38 -18.00 25.51
C ALA A 238 -7.22 -19.52 25.68
N LEU A 239 -6.93 -20.03 26.87
CA LEU A 239 -6.81 -21.48 27.13
C LEU A 239 -8.15 -22.17 27.01
#